data_f365f7b7b048e6e2dd4c87f0cde2653c
#
_entry.id   f365f7b7b048e6e2dd4c87f0cde2653c
#
_cell.length_a   1.000
_cell.length_b   1.000
_cell.length_c   1.000
_cell.angle_alpha   90.00
_cell.angle_beta   90.00
_cell.angle_gamma   90.00
#
_symmetry.space_group_name_H-M   'P 1'
#
loop_
_entity.id
_entity.type
_entity.pdbx_description
1 polymer ?
#
loop_
_entity_poly.entity_id
_entity_poly.type
_entity_poly.pdbx_seq_one_letter_code
_entity_poly.pdbx_strand_id
1 'polypeptide(L)'
;MMKFSSHRNSKRVDQFAYNPKLIIADEAVSALDVSVQAQVLNLMMELQSELELSFLFISHDMAVVERVSHEVGVMYLGRLVEIGSRQAVFSNPQHAYTKALMSAVPIVDPSKRVLEGDLKFKQIPSPIHPLGYEPESPEYKEVSEGHFVLTSDCGY
;
A
#
# COMPACT_ATOMS: atom_id res chain seq x y z
N MET A 1 -16.89 -40.74 11.92
CA MET A 1 -15.48 -40.72 11.46
C MET A 1 -15.48 -40.34 9.98
N MET A 2 -15.51 -39.03 9.70
CA MET A 2 -15.53 -38.48 8.35
C MET A 2 -14.10 -38.15 7.93
N LYS A 3 -13.60 -38.85 6.92
CA LYS A 3 -12.33 -38.56 6.27
C LYS A 3 -12.53 -37.35 5.35
N PHE A 4 -12.02 -36.17 5.74
CA PHE A 4 -11.89 -35.04 4.83
C PHE A 4 -10.81 -35.34 3.78
N SER A 5 -11.24 -35.37 2.52
CA SER A 5 -10.36 -35.61 1.38
C SER A 5 -9.42 -34.42 1.14
N SER A 6 -8.15 -34.68 1.29
CA SER A 6 -6.99 -33.76 1.26
C SER A 6 -6.58 -33.31 -0.15
N HIS A 7 -7.46 -33.22 -1.13
CA HIS A 7 -7.05 -33.00 -2.53
C HIS A 7 -7.17 -31.59 -3.09
N ARG A 8 -7.60 -30.59 -2.29
CA ARG A 8 -7.73 -29.21 -2.77
C ARG A 8 -6.64 -28.24 -2.30
N ASN A 9 -5.78 -28.66 -1.36
CA ASN A 9 -4.73 -27.81 -0.81
C ASN A 9 -3.35 -27.96 -1.49
N SER A 10 -3.14 -28.97 -2.35
CA SER A 10 -1.82 -29.23 -2.92
C SER A 10 -1.34 -28.12 -3.88
N LYS A 11 -2.24 -27.51 -4.65
CA LYS A 11 -1.85 -26.46 -5.61
C LYS A 11 -1.42 -25.13 -4.98
N ARG A 12 -1.81 -24.85 -3.72
CA ARG A 12 -1.37 -23.63 -3.00
C ARG A 12 -0.04 -23.84 -2.32
N VAL A 13 0.26 -25.05 -1.90
CA VAL A 13 1.52 -25.40 -1.23
C VAL A 13 2.70 -25.42 -2.22
N ASP A 14 2.44 -25.76 -3.47
CA ASP A 14 3.48 -25.83 -4.50
C ASP A 14 4.15 -24.47 -4.81
N GLN A 15 3.45 -23.36 -4.58
CA GLN A 15 4.00 -22.00 -4.74
C GLN A 15 5.05 -21.65 -3.67
N PHE A 16 4.98 -22.29 -2.49
CA PHE A 16 5.95 -22.12 -1.41
C PHE A 16 7.07 -23.19 -1.43
N ALA A 17 7.03 -24.11 -2.40
CA ALA A 17 8.01 -25.20 -2.52
C ALA A 17 9.46 -24.70 -2.74
N TYR A 18 9.64 -23.47 -3.21
CA TYR A 18 10.95 -22.85 -3.45
C TYR A 18 11.51 -22.10 -2.25
N ASN A 19 10.85 -22.11 -1.09
CA ASN A 19 11.23 -21.37 0.12
C ASN A 19 11.59 -19.89 -0.17
N PRO A 20 10.67 -19.10 -0.74
CA PRO A 20 10.93 -17.71 -1.09
C PRO A 20 11.19 -16.90 0.18
N LYS A 21 12.03 -15.87 0.09
CA LYS A 21 12.20 -14.89 1.17
C LYS A 21 11.27 -13.71 1.03
N LEU A 22 10.81 -13.43 -0.18
CA LEU A 22 9.91 -12.33 -0.52
C LEU A 22 8.75 -12.84 -1.36
N ILE A 23 7.55 -12.42 -1.00
CA ILE A 23 6.32 -12.66 -1.76
C ILE A 23 5.73 -11.32 -2.18
N ILE A 24 5.41 -11.18 -3.46
CA ILE A 24 4.71 -10.00 -3.99
C ILE A 24 3.23 -10.34 -4.06
N ALA A 25 2.41 -9.59 -3.33
CA ALA A 25 0.95 -9.70 -3.29
C ALA A 25 0.34 -8.47 -3.97
N ASP A 26 0.10 -8.59 -5.27
CA ASP A 26 -0.48 -7.52 -6.08
C ASP A 26 -2.00 -7.69 -6.14
N GLU A 27 -2.74 -6.74 -5.55
CA GLU A 27 -4.22 -6.74 -5.47
C GLU A 27 -4.81 -8.07 -4.96
N ALA A 28 -4.07 -8.82 -4.14
CA ALA A 28 -4.35 -10.22 -3.81
C ALA A 28 -5.70 -10.45 -3.09
N VAL A 29 -6.27 -9.40 -2.50
CA VAL A 29 -7.53 -9.48 -1.73
C VAL A 29 -8.63 -8.54 -2.24
N SER A 30 -8.39 -7.76 -3.27
CA SER A 30 -9.30 -6.72 -3.78
C SER A 30 -10.65 -7.27 -4.30
N ALA A 31 -10.66 -8.50 -4.81
CA ALA A 31 -11.85 -9.16 -5.35
C ALA A 31 -12.61 -10.02 -4.32
N LEU A 32 -12.20 -9.99 -3.04
CA LEU A 32 -12.80 -10.79 -1.98
C LEU A 32 -13.79 -9.96 -1.16
N ASP A 33 -14.81 -10.61 -0.62
CA ASP A 33 -15.65 -9.98 0.39
C ASP A 33 -14.88 -9.72 1.69
N VAL A 34 -15.35 -8.76 2.49
CA VAL A 34 -14.65 -8.26 3.69
C VAL A 34 -14.29 -9.38 4.67
N SER A 35 -15.17 -10.38 4.81
CA SER A 35 -14.96 -11.49 5.75
C SER A 35 -13.85 -12.41 5.29
N VAL A 36 -13.83 -12.77 4.00
CA VAL A 36 -12.79 -13.62 3.39
C VAL A 36 -11.47 -12.86 3.30
N GLN A 37 -11.51 -11.57 2.97
CA GLN A 37 -10.35 -10.68 2.97
C GLN A 37 -9.64 -10.69 4.34
N ALA A 38 -10.40 -10.53 5.43
CA ALA A 38 -9.83 -10.56 6.78
C ALA A 38 -9.18 -11.90 7.12
N GLN A 39 -9.77 -13.02 6.68
CA GLN A 39 -9.19 -14.35 6.89
C GLN A 39 -7.89 -14.55 6.13
N VAL A 40 -7.85 -14.11 4.86
CA VAL A 40 -6.64 -14.21 4.02
C VAL A 40 -5.52 -13.35 4.59
N LEU A 41 -5.81 -12.13 5.03
CA LEU A 41 -4.81 -11.25 5.64
C LEU A 41 -4.25 -11.84 6.93
N ASN A 42 -5.09 -12.43 7.80
CA ASN A 42 -4.63 -13.10 9.00
C ASN A 42 -3.70 -14.28 8.66
N LEU A 43 -4.08 -15.11 7.68
CA LEU A 43 -3.25 -16.21 7.22
C LEU A 43 -1.90 -15.73 6.68
N MET A 44 -1.88 -14.61 5.93
CA MET A 44 -0.62 -14.02 5.43
C MET A 44 0.29 -13.57 6.58
N MET A 45 -0.27 -12.92 7.61
CA MET A 45 0.48 -12.50 8.80
C MET A 45 1.02 -13.70 9.61
N GLU A 46 0.24 -14.78 9.74
CA GLU A 46 0.69 -16.03 10.36
C GLU A 46 1.85 -16.64 9.58
N LEU A 47 1.73 -16.77 8.26
CA LEU A 47 2.80 -17.30 7.40
C LEU A 47 4.06 -16.41 7.44
N GLN A 48 3.91 -15.10 7.50
CA GLN A 48 5.03 -14.18 7.66
C GLN A 48 5.81 -14.46 8.94
N SER A 49 5.11 -14.67 10.05
CA SER A 49 5.73 -14.95 11.35
C SER A 49 6.35 -16.35 11.42
N GLU A 50 5.67 -17.36 10.88
CA GLU A 50 6.12 -18.77 10.98
C GLU A 50 7.30 -19.09 10.04
N LEU A 51 7.30 -18.48 8.84
CA LEU A 51 8.27 -18.77 7.79
C LEU A 51 9.31 -17.67 7.59
N GLU A 52 9.30 -16.63 8.43
CA GLU A 52 10.19 -15.46 8.32
C GLU A 52 10.16 -14.82 6.92
N LEU A 53 8.96 -14.77 6.31
CA LEU A 53 8.75 -14.23 4.97
C LEU A 53 8.62 -12.71 5.01
N SER A 54 9.09 -12.06 3.95
CA SER A 54 8.77 -10.66 3.66
C SER A 54 7.64 -10.59 2.61
N PHE A 55 6.70 -9.66 2.78
CA PHE A 55 5.67 -9.39 1.79
C PHE A 55 5.83 -7.99 1.22
N LEU A 56 5.79 -7.88 -0.11
CA LEU A 56 5.50 -6.63 -0.79
C LEU A 56 4.02 -6.64 -1.17
N PHE A 57 3.22 -5.89 -0.43
CA PHE A 57 1.77 -5.84 -0.61
C PHE A 57 1.39 -4.60 -1.41
N ILE A 58 0.71 -4.78 -2.54
CA ILE A 58 0.23 -3.70 -3.38
C ILE A 58 -1.29 -3.67 -3.31
N SER A 59 -1.87 -2.55 -2.92
CA SER A 59 -3.31 -2.38 -2.80
C SER A 59 -3.71 -0.90 -2.89
N HIS A 60 -4.92 -0.65 -3.32
CA HIS A 60 -5.57 0.65 -3.24
C HIS A 60 -6.46 0.81 -1.99
N ASP A 61 -6.64 -0.26 -1.21
CA ASP A 61 -7.41 -0.25 0.04
C ASP A 61 -6.52 0.17 1.22
N MET A 62 -6.67 1.42 1.65
CA MET A 62 -5.87 2.00 2.72
C MET A 62 -6.08 1.31 4.06
N ALA A 63 -7.30 0.79 4.34
CA ALA A 63 -7.58 0.08 5.59
C ALA A 63 -6.82 -1.26 5.65
N VAL A 64 -6.70 -1.92 4.51
CA VAL A 64 -5.89 -3.14 4.38
C VAL A 64 -4.41 -2.82 4.57
N VAL A 65 -3.90 -1.81 3.86
CA VAL A 65 -2.49 -1.38 3.96
C VAL A 65 -2.15 -1.01 5.39
N GLU A 66 -2.97 -0.21 6.07
CA GLU A 66 -2.78 0.18 7.47
C GLU A 66 -2.68 -1.04 8.40
N ARG A 67 -3.49 -2.07 8.13
CA ARG A 67 -3.54 -3.27 8.97
C ARG A 67 -2.30 -4.15 8.86
N VAL A 68 -1.77 -4.36 7.64
CA VAL A 68 -0.76 -5.39 7.39
C VAL A 68 0.66 -4.87 7.23
N SER A 69 0.84 -3.58 6.93
CA SER A 69 2.16 -3.04 6.60
C SER A 69 2.95 -2.58 7.84
N HIS A 70 4.27 -2.68 7.78
CA HIS A 70 5.20 -2.05 8.70
C HIS A 70 5.74 -0.74 8.10
N GLU A 71 6.05 -0.78 6.82
CA GLU A 71 6.47 0.36 6.00
C GLU A 71 5.48 0.57 4.87
N VAL A 72 5.28 1.81 4.47
CA VAL A 72 4.32 2.20 3.43
C VAL A 72 5.01 3.11 2.43
N GLY A 73 4.89 2.77 1.16
CA GLY A 73 5.25 3.62 0.05
C GLY A 73 4.03 4.03 -0.74
N VAL A 74 3.82 5.33 -0.91
CA VAL A 74 2.73 5.87 -1.72
C VAL A 74 3.23 6.16 -3.12
N MET A 75 2.59 5.57 -4.12
CA MET A 75 2.94 5.79 -5.53
C MET A 75 1.88 6.67 -6.20
N TYR A 76 2.35 7.61 -7.01
CA TYR A 76 1.51 8.44 -7.87
C TYR A 76 2.15 8.62 -9.23
N LEU A 77 1.41 8.32 -10.31
CA LEU A 77 1.86 8.40 -11.70
C LEU A 77 3.24 7.76 -11.95
N GLY A 78 3.46 6.56 -11.39
CA GLY A 78 4.69 5.80 -11.55
C GLY A 78 5.86 6.25 -10.69
N ARG A 79 5.68 7.26 -9.82
CA ARG A 79 6.70 7.75 -8.89
C ARG A 79 6.33 7.46 -7.45
N LEU A 80 7.30 7.12 -6.64
CA LEU A 80 7.15 7.01 -5.20
C LEU A 80 7.16 8.44 -4.63
N VAL A 81 6.02 8.90 -4.10
CA VAL A 81 5.86 10.28 -3.63
C VAL A 81 6.10 10.43 -2.12
N GLU A 82 5.89 9.36 -1.38
CA GLU A 82 6.12 9.34 0.06
C GLU A 82 6.42 7.91 0.51
N ILE A 83 7.39 7.75 1.41
CA ILE A 83 7.75 6.46 2.02
C ILE A 83 8.11 6.65 3.48
N GLY A 84 7.67 5.75 4.34
CA GLY A 84 8.00 5.77 5.75
C GLY A 84 7.33 4.65 6.53
N SER A 85 7.52 4.65 7.85
CA SER A 85 6.79 3.73 8.70
C SER A 85 5.28 3.94 8.54
N ARG A 86 4.50 2.86 8.70
CA ARG A 86 3.04 2.94 8.69
C ARG A 86 2.53 4.10 9.55
N GLN A 87 3.06 4.22 10.78
CA GLN A 87 2.63 5.27 11.70
C GLN A 87 2.93 6.67 11.14
N ALA A 88 4.10 6.90 10.56
CA ALA A 88 4.48 8.20 10.03
C ALA A 88 3.57 8.61 8.87
N VAL A 89 3.37 7.71 7.88
CA VAL A 89 2.57 8.01 6.69
C VAL A 89 1.08 8.20 7.01
N PHE A 90 0.50 7.36 7.89
CA PHE A 90 -0.93 7.46 8.22
C PHE A 90 -1.26 8.58 9.21
N SER A 91 -0.38 8.83 10.20
CA SER A 91 -0.64 9.86 11.22
C SER A 91 -0.21 11.25 10.81
N ASN A 92 0.79 11.38 9.93
CA ASN A 92 1.36 12.66 9.52
C ASN A 92 1.77 12.67 8.05
N PRO A 93 0.82 12.43 7.11
CA PRO A 93 1.10 12.46 5.68
C PRO A 93 1.63 13.83 5.27
N GLN A 94 2.67 13.87 4.44
CA GLN A 94 3.33 15.12 4.04
C GLN A 94 3.03 15.49 2.60
N HIS A 95 3.08 14.52 1.68
CA HIS A 95 2.82 14.80 0.27
C HIS A 95 1.34 15.14 0.03
N ALA A 96 1.07 16.09 -0.85
CA ALA A 96 -0.31 16.55 -1.14
C ALA A 96 -1.22 15.40 -1.61
N TYR A 97 -0.70 14.50 -2.45
CA TYR A 97 -1.42 13.33 -2.90
C TYR A 97 -1.76 12.37 -1.75
N THR A 98 -0.79 12.09 -0.86
CA THR A 98 -1.01 11.23 0.31
C THR A 98 -2.09 11.81 1.22
N LYS A 99 -2.07 13.12 1.47
CA LYS A 99 -3.11 13.81 2.23
C LYS A 99 -4.48 13.66 1.60
N ALA A 100 -4.57 13.86 0.29
CA ALA A 100 -5.83 13.68 -0.45
C ALA A 100 -6.32 12.22 -0.39
N LEU A 101 -5.40 11.25 -0.55
CA LEU A 101 -5.71 9.82 -0.48
C LEU A 101 -6.25 9.44 0.91
N MET A 102 -5.58 9.88 1.98
CA MET A 102 -6.02 9.62 3.37
C MET A 102 -7.36 10.26 3.70
N SER A 103 -7.64 11.44 3.18
CA SER A 103 -8.92 12.13 3.41
C SER A 103 -10.10 11.47 2.68
N ALA A 104 -9.83 10.73 1.61
CA ALA A 104 -10.85 9.97 0.88
C ALA A 104 -11.27 8.68 1.61
N VAL A 105 -10.52 8.24 2.63
CA VAL A 105 -10.88 7.06 3.44
C VAL A 105 -12.07 7.42 4.33
N PRO A 106 -13.20 6.68 4.26
CA PRO A 106 -14.35 6.94 5.10
C PRO A 106 -14.01 6.77 6.58
N ILE A 107 -14.08 7.86 7.34
CA ILE A 107 -13.89 7.80 8.79
C ILE A 107 -15.20 7.33 9.42
N VAL A 108 -15.16 6.20 10.10
CA VAL A 108 -16.34 5.61 10.77
C VAL A 108 -16.81 6.48 11.95
N ASP A 109 -15.93 7.31 12.50
CA ASP A 109 -16.25 8.21 13.62
C ASP A 109 -16.67 9.60 13.12
N PRO A 110 -17.97 9.97 13.21
CA PRO A 110 -18.47 11.27 12.74
C PRO A 110 -17.85 12.47 13.45
N SER A 111 -17.30 12.27 14.67
CA SER A 111 -16.70 13.35 15.47
C SER A 111 -15.31 13.76 14.95
N LYS A 112 -14.68 12.92 14.12
CA LYS A 112 -13.38 13.15 13.49
C LYS A 112 -13.48 13.61 12.03
N ARG A 113 -14.69 13.95 11.58
CA ARG A 113 -14.88 14.53 10.25
C ARG A 113 -14.09 15.83 10.15
N VAL A 114 -12.96 15.78 9.47
CA VAL A 114 -12.29 17.00 8.99
C VAL A 114 -13.26 17.63 7.99
N LEU A 115 -13.78 18.81 8.32
CA LEU A 115 -14.65 19.57 7.44
C LEU A 115 -13.94 19.74 6.10
N GLU A 116 -14.68 19.57 5.01
CA GLU A 116 -14.28 19.74 3.61
C GLU A 116 -13.74 21.16 3.32
N GLY A 117 -12.60 21.49 3.89
CA GLY A 117 -11.93 22.76 3.66
C GLY A 117 -10.49 22.47 3.27
N ASP A 118 -10.15 22.72 2.03
CA ASP A 118 -8.78 22.79 1.51
C ASP A 118 -8.06 21.51 1.04
N LEU A 119 -8.77 20.49 0.57
CA LEU A 119 -8.13 19.50 -0.26
C LEU A 119 -7.95 20.01 -1.70
N LYS A 120 -7.16 21.06 -1.86
CA LYS A 120 -6.75 21.54 -3.18
C LYS A 120 -5.60 20.69 -3.71
N PHE A 121 -5.85 19.38 -3.88
CA PHE A 121 -4.97 18.59 -4.71
C PHE A 121 -5.25 18.98 -6.16
N LYS A 122 -4.35 19.76 -6.74
CA LYS A 122 -4.39 20.06 -8.16
C LYS A 122 -3.99 18.80 -8.91
N GLN A 123 -4.95 18.16 -9.57
CA GLN A 123 -4.64 17.02 -10.43
C GLN A 123 -3.57 17.43 -11.45
N ILE A 124 -2.53 16.61 -11.52
CA ILE A 124 -1.47 16.79 -12.50
C ILE A 124 -2.05 16.51 -13.88
N PRO A 125 -1.80 17.36 -14.88
CA PRO A 125 -2.20 17.09 -16.25
C PRO A 125 -1.54 15.79 -16.74
N SER A 126 -2.15 15.15 -17.73
CA SER A 126 -1.78 13.83 -18.27
C SER A 126 -0.29 13.47 -18.20
N PRO A 127 0.07 12.24 -17.75
CA PRO A 127 1.46 11.79 -17.70
C PRO A 127 2.05 11.47 -19.09
N ILE A 128 1.38 11.89 -20.15
CA ILE A 128 1.88 11.67 -21.52
C ILE A 128 2.91 12.74 -21.82
N HIS A 129 4.16 12.30 -21.87
CA HIS A 129 5.29 13.15 -22.24
C HIS A 129 5.59 13.08 -23.74
N PRO A 130 6.16 14.14 -24.34
CA PRO A 130 6.64 14.09 -25.71
C PRO A 130 7.80 13.10 -25.85
N LEU A 131 7.99 12.60 -27.08
CA LEU A 131 9.14 11.75 -27.42
C LEU A 131 10.45 12.47 -27.06
N GLY A 132 11.33 11.79 -26.29
CA GLY A 132 12.61 12.35 -25.85
C GLY A 132 12.57 13.04 -24.49
N TYR A 133 11.45 12.97 -23.78
CA TYR A 133 11.40 13.45 -22.39
C TYR A 133 12.24 12.54 -21.49
N GLU A 134 13.23 13.13 -20.84
CA GLU A 134 13.98 12.48 -19.76
C GLU A 134 13.44 12.99 -18.42
N PRO A 135 12.90 12.10 -17.56
CA PRO A 135 12.41 12.53 -16.26
C PRO A 135 13.57 13.02 -15.39
N GLU A 136 13.38 14.13 -14.72
CA GLU A 136 14.31 14.61 -13.72
C GLU A 136 14.49 13.57 -12.60
N SER A 137 15.71 13.50 -12.08
CA SER A 137 16.00 12.63 -10.93
C SER A 137 15.15 13.06 -9.74
N PRO A 138 14.44 12.13 -9.09
CA PRO A 138 13.58 12.47 -7.97
C PRO A 138 14.42 12.93 -6.78
N GLU A 139 14.09 14.09 -6.21
CA GLU A 139 14.68 14.58 -4.97
C GLU A 139 13.74 14.27 -3.81
N TYR A 140 14.29 13.64 -2.76
CA TYR A 140 13.55 13.29 -1.55
C TYR A 140 14.08 14.09 -0.37
N LYS A 141 13.17 14.59 0.45
CA LYS A 141 13.48 15.21 1.74
C LYS A 141 13.09 14.26 2.86
N GLU A 142 13.99 13.98 3.77
CA GLU A 142 13.67 13.32 5.01
C GLU A 142 13.01 14.31 5.97
N VAL A 143 11.76 14.04 6.35
CA VAL A 143 10.93 14.91 7.22
C VAL A 143 10.94 14.45 8.67
N SER A 144 11.19 13.17 8.89
CA SER A 144 11.49 12.56 10.18
C SER A 144 12.25 11.26 9.94
N GLU A 145 12.79 10.64 10.96
CA GLU A 145 13.59 9.42 10.87
C GLU A 145 12.90 8.35 10.01
N GLY A 146 13.51 8.00 8.89
CA GLY A 146 13.00 7.02 7.93
C GLY A 146 11.73 7.45 7.17
N HIS A 147 11.33 8.73 7.22
CA HIS A 147 10.16 9.26 6.50
C HIS A 147 10.59 10.23 5.41
N PHE A 148 10.49 9.82 4.17
CA PHE A 148 10.95 10.53 2.99
C PHE A 148 9.77 10.98 2.13
N VAL A 149 9.86 12.20 1.63
CA VAL A 149 8.83 12.83 0.79
C VAL A 149 9.47 13.39 -0.46
N LEU A 150 8.86 13.14 -1.61
CA LEU A 150 9.28 13.71 -2.88
C LEU A 150 9.05 15.21 -2.87
N THR A 151 10.12 15.98 -3.10
CA THR A 151 10.08 17.46 -3.11
C THR A 151 10.17 18.05 -4.50
N SER A 152 10.73 17.31 -5.47
CA SER A 152 10.73 17.76 -6.86
C SER A 152 9.29 17.83 -7.34
N ASP A 153 8.87 18.98 -7.82
CA ASP A 153 7.67 19.06 -8.65
C ASP A 153 7.86 18.02 -9.76
N CYS A 154 7.00 17.00 -9.75
CA CYS A 154 7.02 16.03 -10.84
C CYS A 154 6.70 16.85 -12.08
N GLY A 155 7.70 17.33 -12.83
CA GLY A 155 7.64 18.27 -13.96
C GLY A 155 6.43 18.10 -14.91
N TYR A 156 5.25 18.30 -14.34
CA TYR A 156 3.95 18.25 -14.98
C TYR A 156 3.28 19.63 -14.89
#